data_bd27a99ef985d30a18c884377fcda7e4
#
_entry.id   bd27a99ef985d30a18c884377fcda7e4
#
_cell.length_a   1.000
_cell.length_b   1.000
_cell.length_c   1.000
_cell.angle_alpha   90.00
_cell.angle_beta   90.00
_cell.angle_gamma   90.00
#
_symmetry.space_group_name_H-M   'P 1'
#
loop_
_entity.id
_entity.type
_entity.pdbx_description
1 polymer ?
#
loop_
_entity_poly.entity_id
_entity_poly.type
_entity_poly.pdbx_seq_one_letter_code
_entity_poly.pdbx_strand_id
1 'polypeptide(L)'
;LLVRNFFADLGIVNTICKNIGLTDWLYSIGAIPTANFIPFLTHPAWARPMIILINIWVGIPYQMLIATGILMKIPTELIEAAKIDGANAWQSFKSITMPYILFITGPSLVNSLVANINNFNVIWLLSRDVYTTSDQLMANANANEVDLLVTWLYRLTQDQSNYKMASVIGILVFVVCAILTLVAFSRMIKGDKEESFQ
;
A
#
# COMPACT_ATOMS: atom_id res chain seq x y z
N LEU A 1 -1.38 0.36 16.00
CA LEU A 1 -1.19 1.17 17.22
C LEU A 1 0.28 1.22 17.65
N LEU A 2 0.99 0.10 17.78
CA LEU A 2 2.43 0.09 18.14
C LEU A 2 3.24 0.96 17.17
N VAL A 3 3.10 0.76 15.86
CA VAL A 3 3.79 1.54 14.84
C VAL A 3 3.52 3.04 14.97
N ARG A 4 2.26 3.43 15.27
CA ARG A 4 1.91 4.84 15.54
C ARG A 4 2.73 5.42 16.69
N ASN A 5 2.88 4.68 17.78
CA ASN A 5 3.66 5.13 18.93
C ASN A 5 5.17 5.20 18.63
N PHE A 6 5.69 4.28 17.79
CA PHE A 6 7.08 4.33 17.33
C PHE A 6 7.41 5.61 16.56
N PHE A 7 6.51 6.04 15.66
CA PHE A 7 6.69 7.19 14.78
C PHE A 7 5.99 8.46 15.29
N ALA A 8 5.48 8.45 16.51
CA ALA A 8 4.92 9.66 17.14
C ALA A 8 6.01 10.73 17.31
N ASP A 9 5.58 11.99 17.47
CA ASP A 9 6.50 13.14 17.62
C ASP A 9 7.47 12.97 18.78
N LEU A 10 7.05 12.34 19.87
CA LEU A 10 7.87 11.95 21.02
C LEU A 10 8.23 10.45 21.04
N GLY A 11 8.11 9.78 19.90
CA GLY A 11 8.38 8.35 19.77
C GLY A 11 9.87 8.01 19.73
N ILE A 12 10.14 6.71 19.84
CA ILE A 12 11.52 6.17 19.87
C ILE A 12 12.30 6.56 18.61
N VAL A 13 11.67 6.51 17.44
CA VAL A 13 12.33 6.86 16.16
C VAL A 13 12.77 8.32 16.16
N ASN A 14 11.92 9.25 16.57
CA ASN A 14 12.26 10.66 16.67
C ASN A 14 13.36 10.94 17.70
N THR A 15 13.35 10.23 18.81
CA THR A 15 14.41 10.31 19.83
C THR A 15 15.76 9.87 19.24
N ILE A 16 15.79 8.79 18.48
CA ILE A 16 17.01 8.31 17.80
C ILE A 16 17.46 9.31 16.74
N CYS A 17 16.56 9.79 15.88
CA CYS A 17 16.87 10.77 14.84
C CYS A 17 17.45 12.06 15.41
N LYS A 18 16.95 12.51 16.56
CA LYS A 18 17.46 13.68 17.26
C LYS A 18 18.87 13.44 17.82
N ASN A 19 19.10 12.30 18.45
CA ASN A 19 20.40 11.95 19.03
C ASN A 19 21.51 11.81 17.97
N ILE A 20 21.14 11.41 16.73
CA ILE A 20 22.09 11.29 15.61
C ILE A 20 22.30 12.66 14.91
N GLY A 21 21.52 13.68 15.24
CA GLY A 21 21.57 14.99 14.58
C GLY A 21 20.84 15.06 13.23
N LEU A 22 20.08 14.03 12.87
CA LEU A 22 19.33 13.95 11.62
C LEU A 22 18.23 15.03 11.57
N THR A 23 17.58 15.30 12.70
CA THR A 23 16.55 16.35 12.81
C THR A 23 17.14 17.75 12.53
N ASP A 24 18.32 18.03 13.07
CA ASP A 24 19.00 19.33 12.86
C ASP A 24 19.41 19.50 11.40
N TRP A 25 19.91 18.44 10.78
CA TRP A 25 20.26 18.43 9.37
C TRP A 25 19.04 18.63 8.47
N LEU A 26 17.93 17.90 8.70
CA LEU A 26 16.67 18.06 7.96
C LEU A 26 16.05 19.45 8.13
N TYR A 27 16.19 20.04 9.32
CA TYR A 27 15.75 21.40 9.58
C TYR A 27 16.61 22.41 8.83
N SER A 28 17.92 22.22 8.75
CA SER A 28 18.84 23.11 8.04
C SER A 28 18.57 23.18 6.53
N ILE A 29 18.09 22.10 5.93
CA ILE A 29 17.70 22.04 4.50
C ILE A 29 16.23 22.42 4.26
N GLY A 30 15.48 22.79 5.32
CA GLY A 30 14.07 23.20 5.21
C GLY A 30 13.08 22.05 4.95
N ALA A 31 13.48 20.79 5.16
CA ALA A 31 12.61 19.63 4.93
C ALA A 31 11.60 19.41 6.05
N ILE A 32 11.84 19.92 7.24
CA ILE A 32 10.94 19.83 8.39
C ILE A 32 10.72 21.21 9.03
N PRO A 33 9.54 21.46 9.61
CA PRO A 33 9.21 22.77 10.19
C PRO A 33 9.88 23.05 11.54
N THR A 34 10.36 22.02 12.23
CA THR A 34 10.95 22.11 13.56
C THR A 34 12.18 21.22 13.70
N ALA A 35 13.22 21.69 14.42
CA ALA A 35 14.42 20.92 14.71
C ALA A 35 14.22 19.83 15.79
N ASN A 36 13.05 19.77 16.43
CA ASN A 36 12.83 18.90 17.58
C ASN A 36 12.40 17.47 17.20
N PHE A 37 11.63 17.32 16.12
CA PHE A 37 11.13 16.03 15.66
C PHE A 37 10.78 16.06 14.17
N ILE A 38 10.75 14.90 13.54
CA ILE A 38 10.25 14.70 12.17
C ILE A 38 8.74 14.42 12.28
N PRO A 39 7.87 15.21 11.63
CA PRO A 39 6.43 15.05 11.74
C PRO A 39 5.91 13.90 10.85
N PHE A 40 6.34 12.67 11.15
CA PHE A 40 6.04 11.46 10.35
C PHE A 40 4.54 11.22 10.13
N LEU A 41 3.71 11.58 11.09
CA LEU A 41 2.27 11.29 11.06
C LEU A 41 1.41 12.57 11.13
N THR A 42 2.02 13.72 11.40
CA THR A 42 1.31 14.98 11.66
C THR A 42 1.38 15.96 10.48
N HIS A 43 2.30 15.77 9.53
CA HIS A 43 2.45 16.63 8.36
C HIS A 43 2.18 15.84 7.07
N PRO A 44 1.36 16.36 6.10
CA PRO A 44 0.91 15.60 4.94
C PRO A 44 2.04 15.10 4.04
N ALA A 45 3.11 15.89 3.87
CA ALA A 45 4.27 15.50 3.06
C ALA A 45 5.02 14.27 3.61
N TRP A 46 5.00 14.07 4.93
CA TRP A 46 5.63 12.94 5.61
C TRP A 46 4.64 11.81 5.88
N ALA A 47 3.39 12.14 6.23
CA ALA A 47 2.38 11.16 6.59
C ALA A 47 1.97 10.26 5.41
N ARG A 48 1.84 10.82 4.20
CA ARG A 48 1.50 10.03 3.01
C ARG A 48 2.54 8.96 2.66
N PRO A 49 3.84 9.29 2.49
CA PRO A 49 4.87 8.29 2.26
C PRO A 49 4.96 7.27 3.39
N MET A 50 4.78 7.72 4.63
CA MET A 50 4.86 6.86 5.81
C MET A 50 3.74 5.82 5.85
N ILE A 51 2.51 6.23 5.56
CA ILE A 51 1.35 5.32 5.44
C ILE A 51 1.61 4.27 4.35
N ILE A 52 2.13 4.69 3.19
CA ILE A 52 2.45 3.77 2.09
C ILE A 52 3.52 2.78 2.53
N LEU A 53 4.59 3.24 3.16
CA LEU A 53 5.70 2.42 3.60
C LEU A 53 5.25 1.37 4.64
N ILE A 54 4.47 1.80 5.62
CA ILE A 54 3.91 0.90 6.63
C ILE A 54 2.94 -0.11 6.00
N ASN A 55 2.12 0.33 5.04
CA ASN A 55 1.21 -0.57 4.33
C ASN A 55 1.95 -1.65 3.54
N ILE A 56 3.03 -1.27 2.83
CA ILE A 56 3.91 -2.22 2.13
C ILE A 56 4.53 -3.19 3.13
N TRP A 57 5.08 -2.69 4.23
CA TRP A 57 5.70 -3.51 5.26
C TRP A 57 4.74 -4.55 5.88
N VAL A 58 3.49 -4.17 6.11
CA VAL A 58 2.45 -5.09 6.60
C VAL A 58 2.03 -6.11 5.53
N GLY A 59 2.01 -5.72 4.26
CA GLY A 59 1.60 -6.57 3.14
C GLY A 59 2.66 -7.58 2.68
N ILE A 60 3.95 -7.25 2.82
CA ILE A 60 5.06 -8.08 2.35
C ILE A 60 5.03 -9.52 2.89
N PRO A 61 4.87 -9.79 4.20
CA PRO A 61 4.91 -11.16 4.72
C PRO A 61 3.86 -12.08 4.07
N TYR A 62 2.67 -11.58 3.84
CA TYR A 62 1.61 -12.34 3.18
C TYR A 62 1.95 -12.68 1.73
N GLN A 63 2.44 -11.71 0.97
CA GLN A 63 2.86 -11.91 -0.42
C GLN A 63 4.07 -12.85 -0.52
N MET A 64 4.99 -12.78 0.44
CA MET A 64 6.13 -13.70 0.52
C MET A 64 5.68 -15.15 0.73
N LEU A 65 4.70 -15.40 1.59
CA LEU A 65 4.15 -16.75 1.81
C LEU A 65 3.52 -17.29 0.53
N ILE A 66 2.73 -16.50 -0.18
CA ILE A 66 2.12 -16.91 -1.46
C ILE A 66 3.22 -17.22 -2.48
N ALA A 67 4.16 -16.31 -2.67
CA ALA A 67 5.25 -16.50 -3.65
C ALA A 67 6.11 -17.73 -3.33
N THR A 68 6.43 -17.95 -2.07
CA THR A 68 7.20 -19.14 -1.65
C THR A 68 6.45 -20.44 -1.95
N GLY A 69 5.14 -20.48 -1.65
CA GLY A 69 4.33 -21.66 -1.96
C GLY A 69 4.21 -21.96 -3.44
N ILE A 70 4.27 -20.93 -4.30
CA ILE A 70 4.25 -21.08 -5.76
C ILE A 70 5.62 -21.52 -6.27
N LEU A 71 6.70 -20.93 -5.75
CA LEU A 71 8.08 -21.32 -6.10
C LEU A 71 8.34 -22.82 -5.87
N MET A 72 7.80 -23.38 -4.79
CA MET A 72 7.92 -24.80 -4.49
C MET A 72 7.16 -25.71 -5.49
N LYS A 73 6.25 -25.17 -6.28
CA LYS A 73 5.46 -25.92 -7.26
C LYS A 73 6.03 -25.84 -8.68
N ILE A 74 7.05 -25.03 -8.90
CA ILE A 74 7.71 -24.97 -10.21
C ILE A 74 8.41 -26.31 -10.46
N PRO A 75 8.11 -27.03 -11.57
CA PRO A 75 8.79 -28.25 -11.90
C PRO A 75 10.30 -28.04 -12.06
N THR A 76 11.08 -28.83 -11.36
CA THR A 76 12.57 -28.73 -11.41
C THR A 76 13.12 -29.04 -12.80
N GLU A 77 12.40 -29.86 -13.56
CA GLU A 77 12.75 -30.24 -14.94
C GLU A 77 12.85 -29.02 -15.86
N LEU A 78 12.00 -27.98 -15.67
CA LEU A 78 12.07 -26.76 -16.46
C LEU A 78 13.37 -25.97 -16.19
N ILE A 79 13.79 -25.95 -14.94
CA ILE A 79 15.01 -25.25 -14.53
C ILE A 79 16.25 -26.05 -14.97
N GLU A 80 16.19 -27.36 -14.92
CA GLU A 80 17.27 -28.26 -15.39
C GLU A 80 17.43 -28.20 -16.91
N ALA A 81 16.34 -28.23 -17.66
CA ALA A 81 16.37 -28.06 -19.13
C ALA A 81 16.99 -26.70 -19.49
N ALA A 82 16.61 -25.61 -18.86
CA ALA A 82 17.19 -24.30 -19.09
C ALA A 82 18.72 -24.27 -18.82
N LYS A 83 19.18 -25.01 -17.80
CA LYS A 83 20.62 -25.11 -17.50
C LYS A 83 21.35 -25.90 -18.58
N ILE A 84 20.74 -26.96 -19.13
CA ILE A 84 21.29 -27.74 -20.24
C ILE A 84 21.42 -26.85 -21.47
N ASP A 85 20.44 -25.98 -21.74
CA ASP A 85 20.45 -24.99 -22.81
C ASP A 85 21.44 -23.84 -22.57
N GLY A 86 22.17 -23.84 -21.45
CA GLY A 86 23.20 -22.84 -21.13
C GLY A 86 22.65 -21.56 -20.49
N ALA A 87 21.40 -21.54 -20.03
CA ALA A 87 20.84 -20.37 -19.37
C ALA A 87 21.49 -20.14 -18.01
N ASN A 88 21.87 -18.90 -17.72
CA ASN A 88 22.31 -18.51 -16.40
C ASN A 88 21.13 -18.32 -15.43
N ALA A 89 21.41 -18.20 -14.12
CA ALA A 89 20.39 -18.11 -13.08
C ALA A 89 19.42 -16.93 -13.29
N TRP A 90 19.92 -15.79 -13.80
CA TRP A 90 19.09 -14.62 -14.10
C TRP A 90 18.17 -14.82 -15.31
N GLN A 91 18.66 -15.51 -16.33
CA GLN A 91 17.86 -15.87 -17.51
C GLN A 91 16.75 -16.84 -17.13
N SER A 92 17.05 -17.90 -16.37
CA SER A 92 16.06 -18.84 -15.85
C SER A 92 15.02 -18.13 -14.97
N PHE A 93 15.46 -17.24 -14.08
CA PHE A 93 14.55 -16.46 -13.25
C PHE A 93 13.60 -15.58 -14.09
N LYS A 94 14.14 -14.85 -15.06
CA LYS A 94 13.36 -13.91 -15.89
C LYS A 94 12.42 -14.61 -16.86
N SER A 95 12.84 -15.74 -17.45
CA SER A 95 12.10 -16.41 -18.54
C SER A 95 11.18 -17.54 -18.04
N ILE A 96 11.46 -18.14 -16.88
CA ILE A 96 10.68 -19.26 -16.35
C ILE A 96 10.00 -18.85 -15.03
N THR A 97 10.79 -18.49 -14.02
CA THR A 97 10.28 -18.31 -12.67
C THR A 97 9.34 -17.09 -12.56
N MET A 98 9.74 -15.94 -13.09
CA MET A 98 8.98 -14.70 -12.97
C MET A 98 7.63 -14.76 -13.70
N PRO A 99 7.53 -15.20 -14.97
CA PRO A 99 6.24 -15.34 -15.66
C PRO A 99 5.32 -16.31 -14.95
N TYR A 100 5.85 -17.45 -14.50
CA TYR A 100 5.09 -18.46 -13.78
C TYR A 100 4.49 -17.92 -12.46
N ILE A 101 5.30 -17.20 -11.66
CA ILE A 101 4.81 -16.55 -10.46
C ILE A 101 3.75 -15.51 -10.80
N LEU A 102 3.99 -14.61 -11.75
CA LEU A 102 3.05 -13.55 -12.11
C LEU A 102 1.72 -14.10 -12.61
N PHE A 103 1.75 -15.18 -13.37
CA PHE A 103 0.55 -15.85 -13.87
C PHE A 103 -0.32 -16.38 -12.69
N ILE A 104 0.28 -17.14 -11.78
CA ILE A 104 -0.45 -17.75 -10.66
C ILE A 104 -0.83 -16.72 -9.60
N THR A 105 0.03 -15.73 -9.33
CA THR A 105 -0.27 -14.67 -8.34
C THR A 105 -1.18 -13.58 -8.88
N GLY A 106 -1.40 -13.53 -10.19
CA GLY A 106 -2.17 -12.47 -10.85
C GLY A 106 -3.51 -12.15 -10.16
N PRO A 107 -4.41 -13.14 -9.93
CA PRO A 107 -5.66 -12.90 -9.20
C PRO A 107 -5.45 -12.32 -7.80
N SER A 108 -4.43 -12.80 -7.08
CA SER A 108 -4.08 -12.30 -5.75
C SER A 108 -3.58 -10.85 -5.79
N LEU A 109 -2.79 -10.49 -6.81
CA LEU A 109 -2.31 -9.12 -7.00
C LEU A 109 -3.46 -8.14 -7.30
N VAL A 110 -4.40 -8.54 -8.15
CA VAL A 110 -5.61 -7.74 -8.43
C VAL A 110 -6.43 -7.54 -7.16
N ASN A 111 -6.64 -8.61 -6.39
CA ASN A 111 -7.34 -8.52 -5.11
C ASN A 111 -6.61 -7.60 -4.11
N SER A 112 -5.28 -7.68 -4.04
CA SER A 112 -4.46 -6.80 -3.20
C SER A 112 -4.57 -5.33 -3.62
N LEU A 113 -4.65 -5.04 -4.93
CA LEU A 113 -4.83 -3.69 -5.43
C LEU A 113 -6.18 -3.11 -4.98
N VAL A 114 -7.27 -3.87 -5.13
CA VAL A 114 -8.61 -3.45 -4.67
C VAL A 114 -8.66 -3.30 -3.15
N ALA A 115 -8.02 -4.22 -2.41
CA ALA A 115 -7.92 -4.14 -0.96
C ALA A 115 -7.16 -2.90 -0.49
N ASN A 116 -6.15 -2.45 -1.25
CA ASN A 116 -5.42 -1.21 -0.93
C ASN A 116 -6.24 0.05 -1.19
N ILE A 117 -7.12 0.07 -2.18
CA ILE A 117 -8.08 1.18 -2.40
C ILE A 117 -9.06 1.28 -1.21
N ASN A 118 -9.43 0.15 -0.63
CA ASN A 118 -10.33 0.04 0.52
C ASN A 118 -9.57 -0.15 1.85
N ASN A 119 -8.30 0.26 1.93
CA ASN A 119 -7.50 0.04 3.14
C ASN A 119 -7.89 1.00 4.26
N PHE A 120 -8.89 0.60 5.02
CA PHE A 120 -9.36 1.35 6.18
C PHE A 120 -8.38 1.27 7.35
N ASN A 121 -7.93 0.05 7.68
CA ASN A 121 -7.26 -0.22 8.96
C ASN A 121 -5.92 0.53 9.11
N VAL A 122 -5.05 0.50 8.09
CA VAL A 122 -3.72 1.13 8.18
C VAL A 122 -3.88 2.64 8.35
N ILE A 123 -4.70 3.27 7.51
CA ILE A 123 -4.89 4.73 7.56
C ILE A 123 -5.57 5.14 8.85
N TRP A 124 -6.67 4.49 9.20
CA TRP A 124 -7.43 4.83 10.41
C TRP A 124 -6.62 4.70 11.68
N LEU A 125 -5.87 3.61 11.85
CA LEU A 125 -5.06 3.38 13.04
C LEU A 125 -3.82 4.27 13.13
N LEU A 126 -3.32 4.77 11.99
CA LEU A 126 -2.16 5.66 11.97
C LEU A 126 -2.55 7.14 12.10
N SER A 127 -3.58 7.58 11.37
CA SER A 127 -3.92 9.01 11.26
C SER A 127 -5.00 9.48 12.22
N ARG A 128 -5.85 8.59 12.73
CA ARG A 128 -6.89 8.96 13.69
C ARG A 128 -6.27 9.58 14.93
N ASP A 129 -6.82 10.69 15.39
CA ASP A 129 -6.43 11.43 16.60
C ASP A 129 -5.01 12.05 16.58
N VAL A 130 -4.24 11.86 15.50
CA VAL A 130 -2.88 12.38 15.36
C VAL A 130 -2.79 13.40 14.24
N TYR A 131 -3.41 13.09 13.11
CA TYR A 131 -3.38 13.95 11.94
C TYR A 131 -4.57 14.90 11.93
N THR A 132 -4.30 16.20 11.84
CA THR A 132 -5.30 17.26 11.66
C THR A 132 -5.00 18.02 10.37
N THR A 133 -6.04 18.18 9.55
CA THR A 133 -5.89 18.96 8.30
C THR A 133 -5.71 20.45 8.59
N SER A 134 -4.86 21.11 7.83
CA SER A 134 -4.74 22.57 7.80
C SER A 134 -5.60 23.22 6.72
N ASP A 135 -6.17 22.43 5.81
CA ASP A 135 -7.05 22.91 4.74
C ASP A 135 -8.48 23.10 5.25
N GLN A 136 -8.96 24.36 5.18
CA GLN A 136 -10.30 24.74 5.63
C GLN A 136 -11.43 24.03 4.87
N LEU A 137 -11.25 23.77 3.57
CA LEU A 137 -12.24 23.07 2.76
C LEU A 137 -12.37 21.60 3.18
N MET A 138 -11.22 20.96 3.42
CA MET A 138 -11.20 19.58 3.91
C MET A 138 -11.74 19.48 5.34
N ALA A 139 -11.38 20.42 6.21
CA ALA A 139 -11.91 20.48 7.56
C ALA A 139 -13.45 20.62 7.58
N ASN A 140 -14.01 21.49 6.75
CA ASN A 140 -15.45 21.66 6.59
C ASN A 140 -16.16 20.42 6.04
N ALA A 141 -15.46 19.65 5.18
CA ALA A 141 -15.94 18.38 4.66
C ALA A 141 -15.69 17.19 5.63
N ASN A 142 -15.08 17.43 6.79
CA ASN A 142 -14.62 16.39 7.74
C ASN A 142 -13.72 15.34 7.07
N ALA A 143 -12.85 15.81 6.17
CA ALA A 143 -11.89 15.01 5.43
C ALA A 143 -10.45 15.41 5.81
N ASN A 144 -9.49 14.53 5.60
CA ASN A 144 -8.07 14.82 5.77
C ASN A 144 -7.30 14.48 4.49
N GLU A 145 -6.14 15.12 4.31
CA GLU A 145 -5.26 14.92 3.16
C GLU A 145 -4.67 13.51 3.08
N VAL A 146 -4.77 12.75 4.13
CA VAL A 146 -4.29 11.36 4.23
C VAL A 146 -5.42 10.33 4.15
N ASP A 147 -6.68 10.78 4.02
CA ASP A 147 -7.82 9.87 3.93
C ASP A 147 -7.92 9.20 2.55
N LEU A 148 -8.39 7.96 2.59
CA LEU A 148 -9.06 7.33 1.44
C LEU A 148 -10.57 7.59 1.52
N LEU A 149 -11.27 7.35 0.41
CA LEU A 149 -12.73 7.49 0.36
C LEU A 149 -13.44 6.64 1.44
N VAL A 150 -12.90 5.45 1.77
CA VAL A 150 -13.45 4.57 2.79
C VAL A 150 -13.27 5.12 4.21
N THR A 151 -12.13 5.76 4.52
CA THR A 151 -11.92 6.39 5.83
C THR A 151 -12.75 7.64 5.99
N TRP A 152 -12.88 8.43 4.92
CA TRP A 152 -13.78 9.60 4.91
C TRP A 152 -15.25 9.20 5.05
N LEU A 153 -15.72 8.18 4.33
CA LEU A 153 -17.06 7.60 4.48
C LEU A 153 -17.33 7.21 5.95
N TYR A 154 -16.36 6.56 6.58
CA TYR A 154 -16.49 6.16 7.98
C TYR A 154 -16.65 7.36 8.91
N ARG A 155 -15.85 8.44 8.73
CA ARG A 155 -16.00 9.68 9.51
C ARG A 155 -17.36 10.33 9.31
N LEU A 156 -17.83 10.46 8.08
CA LEU A 156 -19.15 11.00 7.79
C LEU A 156 -20.27 10.22 8.48
N THR A 157 -20.09 8.89 8.59
CA THR A 157 -21.07 8.02 9.22
C THR A 157 -21.02 8.13 10.77
N GLN A 158 -19.83 8.06 11.35
CA GLN A 158 -19.66 7.97 12.81
C GLN A 158 -19.70 9.34 13.48
N ASP A 159 -19.04 10.34 12.90
CA ASP A 159 -18.86 11.64 13.53
C ASP A 159 -20.00 12.61 13.19
N GLN A 160 -20.54 12.53 11.96
CA GLN A 160 -21.58 13.45 11.48
C GLN A 160 -22.95 12.82 11.32
N SER A 161 -23.10 11.51 11.46
CA SER A 161 -24.34 10.77 11.15
C SER A 161 -24.93 11.09 9.77
N ASN A 162 -24.05 11.49 8.80
CA ASN A 162 -24.45 11.88 7.45
C ASN A 162 -24.49 10.65 6.54
N TYR A 163 -25.48 9.80 6.76
CA TYR A 163 -25.65 8.54 6.01
C TYR A 163 -25.93 8.76 4.52
N LYS A 164 -26.52 9.90 4.13
CA LYS A 164 -26.82 10.20 2.72
C LYS A 164 -25.53 10.37 1.93
N MET A 165 -24.61 11.20 2.42
CA MET A 165 -23.32 11.42 1.76
C MET A 165 -22.44 10.17 1.82
N ALA A 166 -22.41 9.49 2.94
CA ALA A 166 -21.70 8.23 3.10
C ALA A 166 -22.17 7.16 2.11
N SER A 167 -23.47 7.02 1.87
CA SER A 167 -24.02 6.09 0.88
C SER A 167 -23.57 6.41 -0.55
N VAL A 168 -23.54 7.69 -0.93
CA VAL A 168 -23.06 8.12 -2.26
C VAL A 168 -21.58 7.75 -2.45
N ILE A 169 -20.74 8.03 -1.45
CA ILE A 169 -19.33 7.68 -1.48
C ILE A 169 -19.15 6.15 -1.56
N GLY A 170 -19.93 5.38 -0.80
CA GLY A 170 -19.90 3.93 -0.84
C GLY A 170 -20.20 3.35 -2.23
N ILE A 171 -21.23 3.88 -2.89
CA ILE A 171 -21.57 3.50 -4.27
C ILE A 171 -20.43 3.87 -5.23
N LEU A 172 -19.85 5.05 -5.10
CA LEU A 172 -18.75 5.50 -5.95
C LEU A 172 -17.53 4.58 -5.78
N VAL A 173 -17.14 4.25 -4.56
CA VAL A 173 -16.05 3.31 -4.28
C VAL A 173 -16.33 1.94 -4.88
N PHE A 174 -17.56 1.44 -4.73
CA PHE A 174 -17.96 0.17 -5.32
C PHE A 174 -17.82 0.18 -6.85
N VAL A 175 -18.33 1.21 -7.53
CA VAL A 175 -18.24 1.31 -8.98
C VAL A 175 -16.77 1.37 -9.46
N VAL A 176 -15.94 2.18 -8.81
CA VAL A 176 -14.50 2.26 -9.14
C VAL A 176 -13.83 0.90 -8.97
N CYS A 177 -14.03 0.23 -7.83
CA CYS A 177 -13.45 -1.10 -7.57
C CYS A 177 -13.96 -2.15 -8.55
N ALA A 178 -15.25 -2.13 -8.91
CA ALA A 178 -15.85 -3.05 -9.88
C ALA A 178 -15.23 -2.87 -11.27
N ILE A 179 -15.09 -1.63 -11.75
CA ILE A 179 -14.47 -1.34 -13.04
C ILE A 179 -13.01 -1.81 -13.06
N LEU A 180 -12.22 -1.48 -12.04
CA LEU A 180 -10.82 -1.89 -11.95
C LEU A 180 -10.68 -3.41 -11.93
N THR A 181 -11.52 -4.11 -11.16
CA THR A 181 -11.52 -5.57 -11.08
C THR A 181 -11.87 -6.18 -12.45
N LEU A 182 -12.94 -5.72 -13.09
CA LEU A 182 -13.36 -6.23 -14.40
C LEU A 182 -12.29 -6.00 -15.48
N VAL A 183 -11.67 -4.82 -15.51
CA VAL A 183 -10.60 -4.50 -16.47
C VAL A 183 -9.38 -5.40 -16.22
N ALA A 184 -8.95 -5.56 -14.97
CA ALA A 184 -7.82 -6.39 -14.62
C ALA A 184 -8.04 -7.86 -14.99
N PHE A 185 -9.17 -8.44 -14.59
CA PHE A 185 -9.51 -9.84 -14.90
C PHE A 185 -9.72 -10.07 -16.40
N SER A 186 -10.36 -9.14 -17.11
CA SER A 186 -10.55 -9.29 -18.57
C SER A 186 -9.22 -9.31 -19.32
N ARG A 187 -8.22 -8.55 -18.88
CA ARG A 187 -6.87 -8.58 -19.48
C ARG A 187 -6.13 -9.89 -19.16
N MET A 188 -6.28 -10.41 -17.95
CA MET A 188 -5.67 -11.69 -17.57
C MET A 188 -6.24 -12.86 -18.38
N ILE A 189 -7.58 -12.94 -18.52
CA ILE A 189 -8.24 -14.02 -19.27
C ILE A 189 -7.88 -13.95 -20.76
N LYS A 190 -7.66 -12.76 -21.34
CA LYS A 190 -7.22 -12.64 -22.74
C LYS A 190 -5.80 -13.16 -22.93
N GLY A 191 -4.88 -12.85 -22.02
CA GLY A 191 -3.51 -13.38 -22.05
C GLY A 191 -3.48 -14.91 -21.98
N ASP A 192 -4.29 -15.51 -21.11
CA ASP A 192 -4.40 -16.97 -20.96
C ASP A 192 -4.88 -17.69 -22.23
N LYS A 193 -5.79 -17.05 -22.99
CA LYS A 193 -6.26 -17.61 -24.27
C LYS A 193 -5.21 -17.53 -25.40
N GLU A 194 -4.37 -16.53 -25.41
CA GLU A 194 -3.30 -16.39 -26.42
C GLU A 194 -2.18 -17.41 -26.18
N GLU A 195 -1.85 -17.71 -24.92
CA GLU A 195 -0.85 -18.74 -24.58
C GLU A 195 -1.35 -20.18 -24.77
N SER A 196 -2.66 -20.42 -24.69
CA SER A 196 -3.23 -21.77 -24.88
C SER A 196 -3.33 -22.20 -26.36
N PHE A 197 -3.05 -21.31 -27.32
CA PHE A 197 -3.03 -21.58 -28.77
C PHE A 197 -1.62 -21.65 -29.39
N GLN A 198 -0.57 -21.56 -28.59
CA GLN A 198 0.82 -21.84 -28.96
C GLN A 198 1.30 -23.14 -28.33
#